data_307d509533f19dac0623dfad3ed5f984
#
_entry.id   307d509533f19dac0623dfad3ed5f984
#
_cell.length_a   1.000
_cell.length_b   1.000
_cell.length_c   1.000
_cell.angle_alpha   90.00
_cell.angle_beta   90.00
_cell.angle_gamma   90.00
#
_symmetry.space_group_name_H-M   'P 1'
#
loop_
_entity.id
_entity.type
_entity.pdbx_description
1 polymer ?
#
loop_
_entity_poly.entity_id
_entity_poly.type
_entity_poly.pdbx_seq_one_letter_code
_entity_poly.pdbx_strand_id
1 'polypeptide(L)'
;MWPPGPVAELQSGTELLSEERATLVGIDHGFSFPLNYFQQNHLPLNWTAFLDDFQRHWPTDQDVYVDFVRDGACGNAAARSGGRRWRRLTVVRAGGAKSVFHFDMQGSVAKSTHAGLPWLRYLRRQTADQLHFWPFDGWSVPAGRSVVAEVYPSLWSRSFPREAGPLEKRSPT
;
A
#
# COMPACT_ATOMS: atom_id res chain seq x y z
N MET A 1 -5.66 25.60 -7.13
CA MET A 1 -6.10 24.49 -8.00
C MET A 1 -5.61 23.22 -7.33
N TRP A 2 -6.53 22.35 -6.89
CA TRP A 2 -6.21 21.07 -6.24
C TRP A 2 -5.56 20.14 -7.28
N PRO A 3 -4.50 19.38 -6.96
CA PRO A 3 -3.92 18.43 -7.91
C PRO A 3 -4.98 17.40 -8.35
N PRO A 4 -4.87 16.85 -9.55
CA PRO A 4 -5.79 15.83 -10.04
C PRO A 4 -5.83 14.67 -9.04
N GLY A 5 -7.04 14.19 -8.77
CA GLY A 5 -7.26 13.12 -7.80
C GLY A 5 -6.58 11.81 -8.20
N PRO A 6 -6.58 10.83 -7.31
CA PRO A 6 -5.83 9.57 -7.46
C PRO A 6 -6.12 8.79 -8.76
N VAL A 7 -7.24 9.06 -9.42
CA VAL A 7 -7.60 8.44 -10.72
C VAL A 7 -6.65 8.87 -11.84
N ALA A 8 -6.21 10.12 -11.86
CA ALA A 8 -5.28 10.61 -12.88
C ALA A 8 -3.86 10.05 -12.67
N GLU A 9 -3.43 9.89 -11.42
CA GLU A 9 -2.15 9.25 -11.10
C GLU A 9 -2.17 7.75 -11.44
N LEU A 10 -3.31 7.08 -11.31
CA LEU A 10 -3.47 5.69 -11.68
C LEU A 10 -3.54 5.48 -13.20
N GLN A 11 -4.14 6.40 -13.95
CA GLN A 11 -4.10 6.34 -15.40
C GLN A 11 -2.68 6.50 -15.92
N SER A 12 -1.89 7.42 -15.36
CA SER A 12 -0.46 7.54 -15.70
C SER A 12 0.35 6.32 -15.26
N GLY A 13 -0.01 5.69 -14.13
CA GLY A 13 0.59 4.44 -13.66
C GLY A 13 0.30 3.25 -14.57
N THR A 14 -0.94 3.13 -15.08
CA THR A 14 -1.31 2.09 -16.05
C THR A 14 -0.67 2.33 -17.41
N GLU A 15 -0.51 3.57 -17.83
CA GLU A 15 0.21 3.94 -19.07
C GLU A 15 1.71 3.57 -18.97
N LEU A 16 2.37 3.88 -17.86
CA LEU A 16 3.76 3.48 -17.59
C LEU A 16 3.94 1.95 -17.57
N LEU A 17 2.92 1.20 -17.13
CA LEU A 17 2.95 -0.25 -17.09
C LEU A 17 2.58 -0.90 -18.43
N SER A 18 2.00 -0.15 -19.36
CA SER A 18 1.69 -0.58 -20.73
C SER A 18 2.86 -0.44 -21.69
N GLU A 19 3.95 0.24 -21.30
CA GLU A 19 5.17 0.29 -22.09
C GLU A 19 5.78 -1.13 -22.21
N GLU A 20 6.34 -1.45 -23.38
CA GLU A 20 6.97 -2.76 -23.67
C GLU A 20 8.24 -3.06 -22.80
N ARG A 21 8.50 -2.24 -21.80
CA ARG A 21 9.67 -2.33 -20.91
C ARG A 21 9.25 -2.82 -19.53
N ALA A 22 9.90 -3.89 -19.07
CA ALA A 22 9.75 -4.36 -17.70
C ALA A 22 10.15 -3.25 -16.69
N THR A 23 9.21 -2.84 -15.85
CA THR A 23 9.36 -1.74 -14.90
C THR A 23 9.22 -2.24 -13.47
N LEU A 24 10.04 -1.71 -12.55
CA LEU A 24 9.90 -1.95 -11.12
C LEU A 24 9.24 -0.72 -10.46
N VAL A 25 8.07 -0.93 -9.89
CA VAL A 25 7.31 0.08 -9.14
C VAL A 25 7.37 -0.23 -7.66
N GLY A 26 7.98 0.67 -6.89
CA GLY A 26 8.00 0.61 -5.44
C GLY A 26 6.95 1.54 -4.82
N ILE A 27 6.10 1.01 -3.95
CA ILE A 27 5.05 1.80 -3.27
C ILE A 27 5.29 1.80 -1.76
N ASP A 28 5.37 2.99 -1.15
CA ASP A 28 5.61 3.16 0.29
C ASP A 28 4.29 3.11 1.08
N HIS A 29 3.65 1.96 1.06
CA HIS A 29 2.57 1.60 1.98
C HIS A 29 2.47 0.08 2.12
N GLY A 30 1.74 -0.39 3.13
CA GLY A 30 1.59 -1.83 3.37
C GLY A 30 0.71 -2.51 2.31
N PHE A 31 1.17 -3.64 1.78
CA PHE A 31 0.40 -4.46 0.82
C PHE A 31 -0.45 -5.53 1.50
N SER A 32 -0.27 -5.73 2.78
CA SER A 32 -1.02 -6.71 3.57
C SER A 32 -1.04 -6.33 5.04
N PHE A 33 -1.84 -7.06 5.81
CA PHE A 33 -2.00 -6.89 7.24
C PHE A 33 -1.30 -7.99 8.04
N PRO A 34 -1.12 -7.81 9.36
CA PRO A 34 -0.58 -8.84 10.26
C PRO A 34 -1.44 -10.10 10.30
N LEU A 35 -0.84 -11.26 10.57
CA LEU A 35 -1.56 -12.54 10.67
C LEU A 35 -2.73 -12.52 11.65
N ASN A 36 -2.61 -11.77 12.75
CA ASN A 36 -3.70 -11.58 13.70
C ASN A 36 -4.99 -11.08 13.05
N TYR A 37 -4.88 -10.23 12.02
CA TYR A 37 -6.04 -9.74 11.28
C TYR A 37 -6.75 -10.87 10.53
N PHE A 38 -6.01 -11.73 9.85
CA PHE A 38 -6.56 -12.88 9.13
C PHE A 38 -7.22 -13.86 10.09
N GLN A 39 -6.58 -14.14 11.22
CA GLN A 39 -7.12 -15.04 12.24
C GLN A 39 -8.41 -14.51 12.85
N GLN A 40 -8.42 -13.23 13.28
CA GLN A 40 -9.60 -12.62 13.89
C GLN A 40 -10.80 -12.55 12.95
N ASN A 41 -10.55 -12.33 11.65
CA ASN A 41 -11.60 -12.19 10.65
C ASN A 41 -11.88 -13.49 9.87
N HIS A 42 -11.28 -14.61 10.28
CA HIS A 42 -11.42 -15.92 9.63
C HIS A 42 -11.13 -15.89 8.12
N LEU A 43 -10.16 -15.09 7.71
CA LEU A 43 -9.77 -14.94 6.31
C LEU A 43 -8.72 -15.99 5.93
N PRO A 44 -8.80 -16.55 4.72
CA PRO A 44 -7.75 -17.39 4.20
C PRO A 44 -6.45 -16.60 4.01
N LEU A 45 -5.30 -17.27 4.12
CA LEU A 45 -3.98 -16.67 3.84
C LEU A 45 -3.79 -16.55 2.31
N ASN A 46 -4.69 -15.84 1.67
CA ASN A 46 -4.69 -15.57 0.24
C ASN A 46 -4.82 -14.07 0.02
N TRP A 47 -3.87 -13.49 -0.70
CA TRP A 47 -3.80 -12.04 -0.88
C TRP A 47 -4.97 -11.47 -1.68
N THR A 48 -5.39 -12.15 -2.74
CA THR A 48 -6.55 -11.71 -3.54
C THR A 48 -7.84 -11.72 -2.72
N ALA A 49 -8.06 -12.79 -1.94
CA ALA A 49 -9.21 -12.87 -1.05
C ALA A 49 -9.18 -11.77 0.03
N PHE A 50 -8.00 -11.46 0.55
CA PHE A 50 -7.80 -10.34 1.48
C PHE A 50 -8.16 -8.99 0.84
N LEU A 51 -7.68 -8.72 -0.37
CA LEU A 51 -7.99 -7.46 -1.07
C LEU A 51 -9.49 -7.33 -1.37
N ASP A 52 -10.14 -8.42 -1.74
CA ASP A 52 -11.58 -8.46 -2.01
C ASP A 52 -12.42 -8.24 -0.74
N ASP A 53 -12.01 -8.84 0.37
CA ASP A 53 -12.66 -8.62 1.66
C ASP A 53 -12.45 -7.19 2.15
N PHE A 54 -11.22 -6.70 2.06
CA PHE A 54 -10.85 -5.37 2.51
C PHE A 54 -11.66 -4.28 1.80
N GLN A 55 -11.70 -4.31 0.49
CA GLN A 55 -12.39 -3.31 -0.32
C GLN A 55 -13.90 -3.22 -0.01
N ARG A 56 -14.54 -4.34 0.34
CA ARG A 56 -15.96 -4.34 0.75
C ARG A 56 -16.24 -3.52 2.03
N HIS A 57 -15.24 -3.39 2.89
CA HIS A 57 -15.35 -2.69 4.17
C HIS A 57 -14.70 -1.31 4.15
N TRP A 58 -13.69 -1.14 3.30
CA TRP A 58 -12.92 0.08 3.13
C TRP A 58 -12.92 0.53 1.66
N PRO A 59 -14.05 1.05 1.14
CA PRO A 59 -14.19 1.42 -0.27
C PRO A 59 -13.50 2.76 -0.61
N THR A 60 -12.23 2.90 -0.27
CA THR A 60 -11.46 4.15 -0.45
C THR A 60 -11.03 4.40 -1.90
N ASP A 61 -11.29 3.48 -2.81
CA ASP A 61 -11.19 3.65 -4.27
C ASP A 61 -12.41 4.38 -4.88
N GLN A 62 -13.44 4.65 -4.09
CA GLN A 62 -14.67 5.34 -4.52
C GLN A 62 -14.64 6.86 -4.23
N ASP A 63 -13.46 7.47 -4.28
CA ASP A 63 -13.25 8.89 -3.96
C ASP A 63 -13.66 9.26 -2.52
N VAL A 64 -13.41 8.34 -1.61
CA VAL A 64 -13.74 8.48 -0.19
C VAL A 64 -12.48 8.51 0.66
N TYR A 65 -12.36 9.49 1.53
CA TYR A 65 -11.24 9.58 2.46
C TYR A 65 -11.28 8.48 3.51
N VAL A 66 -10.10 7.97 3.85
CA VAL A 66 -9.90 6.94 4.90
C VAL A 66 -10.57 7.33 6.22
N ASP A 67 -10.50 8.60 6.61
CA ASP A 67 -11.11 9.07 7.87
C ASP A 67 -12.64 8.93 7.85
N PHE A 68 -13.30 9.17 6.72
CA PHE A 68 -14.75 9.00 6.61
C PHE A 68 -15.16 7.52 6.75
N VAL A 69 -14.38 6.61 6.17
CA VAL A 69 -14.64 5.17 6.32
C VAL A 69 -14.37 4.72 7.76
N ARG A 70 -13.25 5.18 8.34
CA ARG A 70 -12.89 4.89 9.74
C ARG A 70 -13.96 5.35 10.71
N ASP A 71 -14.50 6.54 10.50
CA ASP A 71 -15.47 7.19 11.39
C ASP A 71 -16.92 6.72 11.10
N GLY A 72 -17.09 5.79 10.15
CA GLY A 72 -18.38 5.14 9.89
C GLY A 72 -19.32 5.94 8.99
N ALA A 73 -18.84 6.98 8.31
CA ALA A 73 -19.65 7.76 7.37
C ALA A 73 -19.99 6.97 6.09
N CYS A 74 -19.12 6.02 5.73
CA CYS A 74 -19.33 5.08 4.62
C CYS A 74 -18.53 3.80 4.84
N GLY A 75 -18.86 2.73 4.11
CA GLY A 75 -18.24 1.42 4.30
C GLY A 75 -18.59 0.79 5.66
N ASN A 76 -17.76 -0.14 6.11
CA ASN A 76 -17.92 -0.81 7.40
C ASN A 76 -16.55 -1.12 8.04
N ALA A 77 -15.77 -0.07 8.29
CA ALA A 77 -14.44 -0.19 8.88
C ALA A 77 -14.44 -0.87 10.25
N ALA A 78 -15.49 -0.69 11.04
CA ALA A 78 -15.61 -1.29 12.37
C ALA A 78 -15.55 -2.83 12.33
N ALA A 79 -16.10 -3.45 11.28
CA ALA A 79 -16.07 -4.91 11.08
C ALA A 79 -14.68 -5.40 10.63
N ARG A 80 -13.78 -4.53 10.24
CA ARG A 80 -12.44 -4.85 9.73
C ARG A 80 -11.36 -3.94 10.33
N SER A 81 -11.47 -3.65 11.60
CA SER A 81 -10.43 -2.97 12.38
C SER A 81 -9.38 -3.96 12.90
N GLY A 82 -8.26 -3.42 13.37
CA GLY A 82 -7.18 -4.20 13.96
C GLY A 82 -6.51 -3.53 15.14
N GLY A 83 -5.79 -4.32 15.92
CA GLY A 83 -5.10 -3.84 17.11
C GLY A 83 -3.90 -2.94 16.77
N ARG A 84 -3.77 -1.79 17.45
CA ARG A 84 -2.63 -0.86 17.29
C ARG A 84 -1.26 -1.50 17.55
N ARG A 85 -1.21 -2.64 18.24
CA ARG A 85 0.01 -3.39 18.55
C ARG A 85 0.30 -4.50 17.56
N TRP A 86 -0.62 -4.81 16.66
CA TRP A 86 -0.41 -5.86 15.68
C TRP A 86 0.60 -5.42 14.64
N ARG A 87 1.62 -6.23 14.42
CA ARG A 87 2.69 -5.93 13.50
C ARG A 87 2.97 -7.13 12.60
N ARG A 88 3.25 -6.86 11.33
CA ARG A 88 3.80 -7.87 10.44
C ARG A 88 5.24 -8.19 10.85
N LEU A 89 5.71 -9.37 10.53
CA LEU A 89 7.09 -9.78 10.83
C LEU A 89 8.12 -8.81 10.19
N THR A 90 7.87 -8.37 8.97
CA THR A 90 8.69 -7.38 8.27
C THR A 90 8.76 -6.05 9.03
N VAL A 91 7.63 -5.59 9.57
CA VAL A 91 7.53 -4.37 10.39
C VAL A 91 8.32 -4.51 11.69
N VAL A 92 8.27 -5.67 12.33
CA VAL A 92 9.06 -5.96 13.54
C VAL A 92 10.56 -5.95 13.23
N ARG A 93 10.97 -6.60 12.16
CA ARG A 93 12.38 -6.66 11.72
C ARG A 93 12.92 -5.31 11.26
N ALA A 94 12.07 -4.45 10.73
CA ALA A 94 12.45 -3.08 10.33
C ALA A 94 12.76 -2.14 11.51
N GLY A 95 12.45 -2.54 12.74
CA GLY A 95 12.88 -1.91 13.98
C GLY A 95 12.20 -0.58 14.35
N GLY A 96 11.66 0.18 13.44
CA GLY A 96 11.03 1.49 13.71
C GLY A 96 9.65 1.67 13.12
N ALA A 97 9.23 0.74 12.27
CA ALA A 97 7.97 0.81 11.58
C ALA A 97 6.77 0.61 12.53
N LYS A 98 5.69 1.30 12.24
CA LYS A 98 4.48 1.31 13.07
C LYS A 98 3.45 0.35 12.51
N SER A 99 2.48 -0.03 13.35
CA SER A 99 1.35 -0.84 12.91
C SER A 99 0.53 -0.10 11.84
N VAL A 100 0.04 -0.83 10.84
CA VAL A 100 -0.91 -0.33 9.84
C VAL A 100 -2.27 0.09 10.45
N PHE A 101 -2.51 -0.21 11.72
CA PHE A 101 -3.71 0.21 12.47
C PHE A 101 -3.47 1.40 13.40
N HIS A 102 -2.33 2.08 13.26
CA HIS A 102 -1.99 3.23 14.10
C HIS A 102 -2.21 4.54 13.32
N PHE A 103 -3.46 4.92 13.12
CA PHE A 103 -3.87 6.02 12.24
C PHE A 103 -3.40 7.41 12.72
N ASP A 104 -3.40 7.64 14.02
CA ASP A 104 -3.19 8.96 14.61
C ASP A 104 -1.73 9.21 15.00
N MET A 105 -0.80 8.46 14.43
CA MET A 105 0.63 8.57 14.72
C MET A 105 1.38 9.15 13.53
N GLN A 106 2.10 10.24 13.75
CA GLN A 106 2.97 10.82 12.74
C GLN A 106 3.99 9.80 12.20
N GLY A 107 4.18 9.76 10.89
CA GLY A 107 5.05 8.81 10.21
C GLY A 107 4.51 7.37 10.23
N SER A 108 3.21 7.18 10.46
CA SER A 108 2.52 5.92 10.23
C SER A 108 2.03 5.84 8.79
N VAL A 109 2.18 4.66 8.18
CA VAL A 109 1.62 4.35 6.85
C VAL A 109 0.18 3.84 6.93
N ALA A 110 -0.50 3.97 8.08
CA ALA A 110 -1.85 3.44 8.26
C ALA A 110 -2.83 4.02 7.23
N LYS A 111 -2.89 5.35 7.09
CA LYS A 111 -3.80 6.01 6.15
C LYS A 111 -3.46 5.66 4.70
N SER A 112 -2.20 5.75 4.30
CA SER A 112 -1.78 5.40 2.94
C SER A 112 -2.02 3.94 2.61
N THR A 113 -1.83 3.03 3.57
CA THR A 113 -2.14 1.61 3.40
C THR A 113 -3.64 1.39 3.18
N HIS A 114 -4.50 1.99 4.01
CA HIS A 114 -5.95 1.81 3.88
C HIS A 114 -6.52 2.49 2.63
N ALA A 115 -5.92 3.57 2.17
CA ALA A 115 -6.25 4.18 0.89
C ALA A 115 -5.75 3.35 -0.30
N GLY A 116 -4.55 2.77 -0.20
CA GLY A 116 -3.88 2.12 -1.31
C GLY A 116 -4.30 0.68 -1.59
N LEU A 117 -4.78 -0.08 -0.58
CA LEU A 117 -5.17 -1.49 -0.77
C LEU A 117 -6.28 -1.69 -1.82
N PRO A 118 -7.37 -0.89 -1.87
CA PRO A 118 -8.37 -1.00 -2.93
C PRO A 118 -7.80 -0.72 -4.33
N TRP A 119 -6.81 0.17 -4.42
CA TRP A 119 -6.12 0.45 -5.68
C TRP A 119 -5.21 -0.70 -6.14
N LEU A 120 -4.53 -1.38 -5.23
CA LEU A 120 -3.78 -2.61 -5.56
C LEU A 120 -4.72 -3.68 -6.09
N ARG A 121 -5.93 -3.81 -5.49
CA ARG A 121 -6.98 -4.69 -5.99
C ARG A 121 -7.42 -4.31 -7.40
N TYR A 122 -7.69 -3.03 -7.63
CA TYR A 122 -8.05 -2.51 -8.94
C TYR A 122 -6.97 -2.83 -9.99
N LEU A 123 -5.71 -2.47 -9.72
CA LEU A 123 -4.59 -2.77 -10.59
C LEU A 123 -4.49 -4.26 -10.91
N ARG A 124 -4.56 -5.12 -9.89
CA ARG A 124 -4.51 -6.58 -10.09
C ARG A 124 -5.60 -7.08 -11.03
N ARG A 125 -6.80 -6.51 -10.96
CA ARG A 125 -7.92 -6.89 -11.83
C ARG A 125 -7.78 -6.38 -13.26
N GLN A 126 -7.22 -5.18 -13.43
CA GLN A 126 -7.05 -4.56 -14.74
C GLN A 126 -5.88 -5.15 -15.52
N THR A 127 -4.81 -5.50 -14.83
CA THR A 127 -3.55 -5.91 -15.48
C THR A 127 -3.37 -7.43 -15.52
N ALA A 128 -4.22 -8.19 -14.85
CA ALA A 128 -4.21 -9.66 -14.83
C ALA A 128 -2.78 -10.23 -14.74
N ASP A 129 -2.32 -10.85 -15.84
CA ASP A 129 -1.01 -11.51 -15.91
C ASP A 129 0.15 -10.59 -16.36
N GLN A 130 -0.08 -9.30 -16.56
CA GLN A 130 0.96 -8.36 -17.01
C GLN A 130 1.87 -7.89 -15.87
N LEU A 131 1.31 -7.79 -14.65
CA LEU A 131 2.03 -7.38 -13.45
C LEU A 131 2.33 -8.56 -12.52
N HIS A 132 3.48 -8.47 -11.86
CA HIS A 132 3.87 -9.36 -10.79
C HIS A 132 3.87 -8.58 -9.47
N PHE A 133 2.93 -8.90 -8.58
CA PHE A 133 2.85 -8.29 -7.23
C PHE A 133 3.75 -9.06 -6.26
N TRP A 134 4.96 -8.58 -6.10
CA TRP A 134 5.94 -9.24 -5.25
C TRP A 134 5.71 -8.97 -3.76
N PRO A 135 5.79 -10.00 -2.88
CA PRO A 135 6.06 -11.42 -3.14
C PRO A 135 4.79 -12.28 -3.29
N PHE A 136 3.61 -11.68 -3.45
CA PHE A 136 2.30 -12.36 -3.41
C PHE A 136 2.06 -13.28 -4.62
N ASP A 137 2.65 -12.97 -5.76
CA ASP A 137 2.64 -13.82 -6.96
C ASP A 137 3.86 -14.77 -7.03
N GLY A 138 4.63 -14.81 -5.94
CA GLY A 138 5.83 -15.64 -5.81
C GLY A 138 7.12 -14.83 -5.68
N TRP A 139 8.19 -15.50 -5.26
CA TRP A 139 9.51 -14.88 -5.07
C TRP A 139 10.25 -14.69 -6.40
N SER A 140 10.01 -15.56 -7.37
CA SER A 140 10.63 -15.51 -8.69
C SER A 140 9.76 -14.69 -9.63
N VAL A 141 10.34 -13.64 -10.18
CA VAL A 141 9.67 -12.79 -11.17
C VAL A 141 9.89 -13.38 -12.57
N PRO A 142 8.82 -13.63 -13.34
CA PRO A 142 8.97 -14.06 -14.74
C PRO A 142 9.70 -13.00 -15.58
N ALA A 143 10.54 -13.46 -16.50
CA ALA A 143 11.28 -12.57 -17.40
C ALA A 143 10.33 -11.65 -18.19
N GLY A 144 10.69 -10.38 -18.30
CA GLY A 144 9.91 -9.39 -19.05
C GLY A 144 8.65 -8.85 -18.34
N ARG A 145 8.32 -9.33 -17.13
CA ARG A 145 7.18 -8.77 -16.38
C ARG A 145 7.56 -7.53 -15.57
N SER A 146 6.67 -6.57 -15.57
CA SER A 146 6.73 -5.44 -14.62
C SER A 146 6.36 -5.90 -13.21
N VAL A 147 7.00 -5.29 -12.21
CA VAL A 147 6.88 -5.68 -10.81
C VAL A 147 6.32 -4.52 -10.00
N VAL A 148 5.35 -4.82 -9.15
CA VAL A 148 4.88 -3.91 -8.10
C VAL A 148 5.26 -4.49 -6.75
N ALA A 149 5.99 -3.73 -5.94
CA ALA A 149 6.49 -4.18 -4.65
C ALA A 149 6.27 -3.14 -3.55
N GLU A 150 6.00 -3.62 -2.34
CA GLU A 150 6.05 -2.78 -1.15
C GLU A 150 7.50 -2.38 -0.86
N VAL A 151 7.75 -1.08 -0.70
CA VAL A 151 9.05 -0.55 -0.31
C VAL A 151 8.95 0.17 1.03
N TYR A 152 10.06 0.20 1.76
CA TYR A 152 10.19 0.96 2.99
C TYR A 152 11.48 1.78 2.94
N PRO A 153 11.45 2.98 2.33
CA PRO A 153 12.65 3.77 2.03
C PRO A 153 13.49 4.10 3.27
N SER A 154 12.87 4.26 4.44
CA SER A 154 13.59 4.57 5.67
C SER A 154 14.54 3.44 6.15
N LEU A 155 14.41 2.21 5.67
CA LEU A 155 15.38 1.15 5.94
C LEU A 155 16.75 1.48 5.34
N TRP A 156 16.75 2.13 4.21
CA TRP A 156 17.95 2.44 3.43
C TRP A 156 18.50 3.84 3.72
N SER A 157 17.67 4.76 4.23
CA SER A 157 18.06 6.15 4.47
C SER A 157 19.25 6.32 5.41
N ARG A 158 19.49 5.33 6.28
CA ARG A 158 20.63 5.32 7.21
C ARG A 158 21.92 4.80 6.57
N SER A 159 21.80 4.13 5.43
CA SER A 159 22.94 3.53 4.71
C SER A 159 23.58 4.51 3.71
N PHE A 160 22.91 5.63 3.43
CA PHE A 160 23.46 6.67 2.57
C PHE A 160 24.15 7.74 3.41
N PRO A 161 25.35 8.20 2.99
CA PRO A 161 26.00 9.34 3.63
C PRO A 161 25.03 10.53 3.62
N ARG A 162 24.82 11.16 4.77
CA ARG A 162 24.16 12.45 4.79
C ARG A 162 25.14 13.45 4.21
N GLU A 163 24.87 13.99 3.03
CA GLU A 163 25.59 15.15 2.56
C GLU A 163 25.43 16.27 3.61
N ALA A 164 26.55 16.77 4.08
CA ALA A 164 26.58 17.89 5.02
C ALA A 164 26.24 19.19 4.26
N GLY A 165 24.98 19.43 4.05
CA GLY A 165 24.44 20.63 3.44
C GLY A 165 23.01 20.88 3.89
N PRO A 166 22.55 22.15 3.97
CA PRO A 166 21.15 22.42 4.24
C PRO A 166 20.30 21.79 3.13
N LEU A 167 19.36 20.95 3.53
CA LEU A 167 18.30 20.46 2.64
C LEU A 167 17.52 21.68 2.13
N GLU A 168 17.85 22.14 0.94
CA GLU A 168 16.94 23.02 0.21
C GLU A 168 15.61 22.32 0.10
N LYS A 169 14.61 22.85 0.79
CA LYS A 169 13.23 22.41 0.61
C LYS A 169 12.88 22.68 -0.83
N ARG A 170 12.88 21.67 -1.67
CA ARG A 170 12.33 21.77 -3.02
C ARG A 170 10.86 22.13 -2.87
N SER A 171 10.54 23.39 -3.13
CA SER A 171 9.16 23.81 -3.34
C SER A 171 8.68 23.12 -4.61
N PRO A 172 7.50 22.47 -4.58
CA PRO A 172 6.91 22.00 -5.83
C PRO A 172 6.60 23.23 -6.70
N THR A 173 7.21 23.30 -7.85
CA THR A 173 6.84 24.22 -8.92
C THR A 173 5.60 23.71 -9.61
#